data_9a7210eaadccc02b307607bf371ee890
#
_entry.id   9a7210eaadccc02b307607bf371ee890
#
_cell.length_a   1.000
_cell.length_b   1.000
_cell.length_c   1.000
_cell.angle_alpha   90.00
_cell.angle_beta   90.00
_cell.angle_gamma   90.00
#
_symmetry.space_group_name_H-M   'P 1'
#
loop_
_entity.id
_entity.type
_entity.pdbx_description
1 polymer ?
#
loop_
_entity_poly.entity_id
_entity_poly.type
_entity_poly.pdbx_seq_one_letter_code
_entity_poly.pdbx_strand_id
1 'polypeptide(L)'
;MIEIRGLVKHFPGAAHPAVDHLTLMIPEGEVCVLIGPSGCGKTTTMRIINRMVEPDAGSVLVAGRDVMQVDPVNLRRSIGYVIQQVGLFPHWSIADNIATVPKLLGWSDARIAARVDELLALVGMEPATFRSRFPRELSGGQKQRIGVARALAADPPVMLMDEPFGAIDPITRARLQDEFLRILRGLKKTIVFVTHDIDEAITMGDRIAILRDGALVQYATPMTILARPADPFVESFVGADRALKRLTLIRADAALEPLGPAAPAHAIAAQASLRDALARMFETAADVLAVTGSNGEVQGLVTLAGIRAYTRSDDARNH
;
A
#
# COMPACT_ATOMS: atom_id res chain seq x y z
N MET A 1 8.03 2.01 -13.55
CA MET A 1 6.81 1.80 -14.35
C MET A 1 6.62 0.32 -14.64
N ILE A 2 5.39 -0.20 -14.46
CA ILE A 2 4.99 -1.56 -14.88
C ILE A 2 3.84 -1.42 -15.87
N GLU A 3 3.90 -2.15 -16.98
CA GLU A 3 2.86 -2.14 -17.99
C GLU A 3 2.41 -3.56 -18.29
N ILE A 4 1.12 -3.81 -18.19
CA ILE A 4 0.46 -5.10 -18.48
C ILE A 4 -0.44 -4.86 -19.70
N ARG A 5 -0.31 -5.68 -20.74
CA ARG A 5 -1.04 -5.52 -22.01
C ARG A 5 -1.75 -6.81 -22.37
N GLY A 6 -3.07 -6.82 -22.29
CA GLY A 6 -3.93 -7.94 -22.70
C GLY A 6 -3.53 -9.28 -22.08
N LEU A 7 -3.13 -9.27 -20.80
CA LEU A 7 -2.57 -10.44 -20.12
C LEU A 7 -3.63 -11.52 -19.93
N VAL A 8 -3.33 -12.74 -20.34
CA VAL A 8 -4.19 -13.91 -20.16
C VAL A 8 -3.42 -15.04 -19.46
N LYS A 9 -4.10 -15.69 -18.50
CA LYS A 9 -3.59 -16.91 -17.86
C LYS A 9 -4.71 -17.90 -17.58
N HIS A 10 -4.59 -19.07 -18.15
CA HIS A 10 -5.39 -20.26 -17.85
C HIS A 10 -4.60 -21.29 -17.04
N PHE A 11 -5.21 -21.92 -16.09
CA PHE A 11 -4.64 -23.11 -15.43
C PHE A 11 -5.37 -24.35 -15.88
N PRO A 12 -4.68 -25.46 -16.05
CA PRO A 12 -5.30 -26.75 -16.44
C PRO A 12 -6.43 -27.12 -15.49
N GLY A 13 -7.61 -27.48 -16.04
CA GLY A 13 -8.79 -27.87 -15.28
C GLY A 13 -9.63 -26.71 -14.73
N ALA A 14 -9.22 -25.46 -14.90
CA ALA A 14 -10.05 -24.32 -14.53
C ALA A 14 -11.10 -24.02 -15.62
N ALA A 15 -12.35 -23.72 -15.21
CA ALA A 15 -13.44 -23.38 -16.13
C ALA A 15 -13.26 -21.99 -16.76
N HIS A 16 -12.57 -21.09 -16.06
CA HIS A 16 -12.34 -19.72 -16.49
C HIS A 16 -10.86 -19.33 -16.34
N PRO A 17 -10.37 -18.33 -17.12
CA PRO A 17 -9.02 -17.83 -16.97
C PRO A 17 -8.83 -17.21 -15.57
N ALA A 18 -7.68 -17.44 -14.97
CA ALA A 18 -7.29 -16.80 -13.72
C ALA A 18 -6.93 -15.32 -13.92
N VAL A 19 -6.50 -14.95 -15.14
CA VAL A 19 -6.32 -13.57 -15.60
C VAL A 19 -6.91 -13.52 -17.02
N ASP A 20 -7.80 -12.55 -17.27
CA ASP A 20 -8.55 -12.43 -18.50
C ASP A 20 -8.36 -11.05 -19.14
N HIS A 21 -7.55 -10.97 -20.19
CA HIS A 21 -7.23 -9.77 -20.98
C HIS A 21 -6.89 -8.53 -20.13
N LEU A 22 -6.24 -8.74 -19.00
CA LEU A 22 -5.88 -7.66 -18.07
C LEU A 22 -4.93 -6.66 -18.76
N THR A 23 -5.36 -5.40 -18.83
CA THR A 23 -4.53 -4.28 -19.27
C THR A 23 -4.48 -3.23 -18.17
N LEU A 24 -3.25 -2.90 -17.72
CA LEU A 24 -3.01 -2.02 -16.59
C LEU A 24 -1.65 -1.34 -16.72
N MET A 25 -1.59 -0.05 -16.47
CA MET A 25 -0.33 0.70 -16.41
C MET A 25 -0.13 1.27 -15.00
N ILE A 26 0.98 0.92 -14.36
CA ILE A 26 1.37 1.41 -13.04
C ILE A 26 2.51 2.41 -13.24
N PRO A 27 2.28 3.70 -12.97
CA PRO A 27 3.31 4.73 -13.09
C PRO A 27 4.50 4.47 -12.18
N GLU A 28 5.63 5.06 -12.53
CA GLU A 28 6.83 4.98 -11.71
C GLU A 28 6.64 5.76 -10.40
N GLY A 29 7.06 5.14 -9.29
CA GLY A 29 6.99 5.76 -7.96
C GLY A 29 5.61 5.69 -7.30
N GLU A 30 4.59 5.13 -7.96
CA GLU A 30 3.25 4.95 -7.39
C GLU A 30 3.07 3.57 -6.72
N VAL A 31 2.20 3.56 -5.71
CA VAL A 31 1.67 2.35 -5.09
C VAL A 31 0.35 1.98 -5.76
N CYS A 32 0.34 0.88 -6.51
CA CYS A 32 -0.86 0.32 -7.10
C CYS A 32 -1.35 -0.86 -6.25
N VAL A 33 -2.56 -0.77 -5.74
CA VAL A 33 -3.18 -1.85 -4.98
C VAL A 33 -4.07 -2.70 -5.89
N LEU A 34 -3.81 -4.00 -5.96
CA LEU A 34 -4.69 -4.97 -6.61
C LEU A 34 -5.64 -5.54 -5.57
N ILE A 35 -6.94 -5.36 -5.75
CA ILE A 35 -7.96 -5.82 -4.82
C ILE A 35 -9.12 -6.51 -5.55
N GLY A 36 -9.87 -7.34 -4.84
CA GLY A 36 -11.03 -8.06 -5.35
C GLY A 36 -11.26 -9.37 -4.61
N PRO A 37 -12.33 -10.09 -4.90
CA PRO A 37 -12.67 -11.36 -4.28
C PRO A 37 -11.55 -12.40 -4.36
N SER A 38 -11.61 -13.44 -3.51
CA SER A 38 -10.69 -14.57 -3.60
C SER A 38 -10.80 -15.24 -4.98
N GLY A 39 -9.65 -15.58 -5.58
CA GLY A 39 -9.60 -16.21 -6.89
C GLY A 39 -9.70 -15.27 -8.09
N CYS A 40 -9.87 -13.94 -7.92
CA CYS A 40 -9.99 -13.01 -9.04
C CYS A 40 -8.68 -12.67 -9.78
N GLY A 41 -7.57 -13.38 -9.53
CA GLY A 41 -6.35 -13.25 -10.32
C GLY A 41 -5.24 -12.36 -9.75
N LYS A 42 -5.41 -11.69 -8.61
CA LYS A 42 -4.42 -10.76 -7.99
C LYS A 42 -3.03 -11.38 -7.84
N THR A 43 -2.93 -12.45 -7.07
CA THR A 43 -1.66 -13.17 -6.82
C THR A 43 -1.10 -13.77 -8.11
N THR A 44 -1.96 -14.25 -9.02
CA THR A 44 -1.53 -14.76 -10.34
C THR A 44 -0.88 -13.65 -11.16
N THR A 45 -1.52 -12.49 -11.26
CA THR A 45 -0.98 -11.30 -11.95
C THR A 45 0.39 -10.92 -11.37
N MET A 46 0.51 -10.86 -10.05
CA MET A 46 1.78 -10.52 -9.39
C MET A 46 2.86 -11.57 -9.64
N ARG A 47 2.50 -12.87 -9.64
CA ARG A 47 3.44 -13.96 -9.98
C ARG A 47 3.91 -13.90 -11.43
N ILE A 48 3.07 -13.41 -12.35
CA ILE A 48 3.47 -13.21 -13.76
C ILE A 48 4.43 -12.03 -13.87
N ILE A 49 4.20 -10.90 -13.18
CA ILE A 49 5.14 -9.77 -13.14
C ILE A 49 6.54 -10.23 -12.72
N ASN A 50 6.63 -11.14 -11.75
CA ASN A 50 7.90 -11.71 -11.27
C ASN A 50 8.34 -12.98 -12.06
N ARG A 51 7.66 -13.27 -13.16
CA ARG A 51 7.90 -14.48 -13.99
C ARG A 51 8.03 -15.77 -13.17
N MET A 52 7.22 -15.91 -12.11
CA MET A 52 7.03 -17.18 -11.39
C MET A 52 5.96 -18.05 -12.08
N VAL A 53 5.10 -17.43 -12.86
CA VAL A 53 4.10 -18.03 -13.73
C VAL A 53 4.24 -17.35 -15.08
N GLU A 54 4.26 -18.13 -16.17
CA GLU A 54 4.29 -17.59 -17.52
C GLU A 54 2.85 -17.33 -18.01
N PRO A 55 2.61 -16.21 -18.69
CA PRO A 55 1.32 -15.92 -19.30
C PRO A 55 1.06 -16.82 -20.51
N ASP A 56 -0.20 -17.03 -20.87
CA ASP A 56 -0.58 -17.75 -22.09
C ASP A 56 -0.74 -16.77 -23.26
N ALA A 57 -1.07 -15.49 -22.99
CA ALA A 57 -1.09 -14.42 -23.98
C ALA A 57 -0.86 -13.05 -23.31
N GLY A 58 -0.61 -12.04 -24.13
CA GLY A 58 -0.29 -10.69 -23.67
C GLY A 58 1.16 -10.53 -23.29
N SER A 59 1.50 -9.38 -22.68
CA SER A 59 2.86 -9.07 -22.26
C SER A 59 2.90 -8.26 -20.97
N VAL A 60 4.02 -8.35 -20.24
CA VAL A 60 4.30 -7.55 -19.06
C VAL A 60 5.67 -6.89 -19.22
N LEU A 61 5.71 -5.56 -19.10
CA LEU A 61 6.96 -4.81 -19.12
C LEU A 61 7.24 -4.27 -17.70
N VAL A 62 8.47 -4.46 -17.24
CA VAL A 62 8.99 -3.88 -15.99
C VAL A 62 10.15 -2.97 -16.35
N ALA A 63 10.06 -1.69 -15.97
CA ALA A 63 11.03 -0.67 -16.35
C ALA A 63 11.32 -0.67 -17.88
N GLY A 64 10.27 -0.84 -18.70
CA GLY A 64 10.36 -0.85 -20.16
C GLY A 64 10.89 -2.14 -20.78
N ARG A 65 11.21 -3.17 -20.00
CA ARG A 65 11.73 -4.47 -20.47
C ARG A 65 10.66 -5.55 -20.33
N ASP A 66 10.42 -6.30 -21.40
CA ASP A 66 9.51 -7.45 -21.37
C ASP A 66 10.10 -8.54 -20.45
N VAL A 67 9.31 -8.94 -19.45
CA VAL A 67 9.72 -9.95 -18.45
C VAL A 67 10.05 -11.31 -19.11
N MET A 68 9.46 -11.61 -20.26
CA MET A 68 9.72 -12.86 -20.99
C MET A 68 11.06 -12.83 -21.74
N GLN A 69 11.63 -11.65 -22.01
CA GLN A 69 12.90 -11.48 -22.70
C GLN A 69 14.10 -11.30 -21.74
N VAL A 70 13.85 -11.17 -20.44
CA VAL A 70 14.89 -11.03 -19.42
C VAL A 70 15.14 -12.41 -18.80
N ASP A 71 16.40 -12.73 -18.47
CA ASP A 71 16.71 -13.92 -17.67
C ASP A 71 15.92 -13.93 -16.36
N PRO A 72 15.18 -15.01 -16.02
CA PRO A 72 14.29 -15.03 -14.86
C PRO A 72 15.00 -14.79 -13.53
N VAL A 73 16.25 -15.20 -13.39
CA VAL A 73 17.03 -15.02 -12.16
C VAL A 73 17.41 -13.55 -12.01
N ASN A 74 17.84 -12.91 -13.08
CA ASN A 74 18.19 -11.48 -13.07
C ASN A 74 16.96 -10.61 -12.85
N LEU A 75 15.81 -10.95 -13.47
CA LEU A 75 14.54 -10.27 -13.22
C LEU A 75 14.18 -10.33 -11.74
N ARG A 76 14.14 -11.51 -11.13
CA ARG A 76 13.74 -11.70 -9.72
C ARG A 76 14.72 -11.03 -8.74
N ARG A 77 16.02 -10.94 -9.08
CA ARG A 77 16.99 -10.19 -8.27
C ARG A 77 16.80 -8.68 -8.35
N SER A 78 16.16 -8.17 -9.42
CA SER A 78 15.87 -6.74 -9.61
C SER A 78 14.52 -6.31 -9.03
N ILE A 79 13.70 -7.24 -8.54
CA ILE A 79 12.37 -6.97 -7.97
C ILE A 79 12.40 -7.36 -6.49
N GLY A 80 11.99 -6.43 -5.61
CA GLY A 80 11.75 -6.73 -4.20
C GLY A 80 10.44 -7.50 -4.04
N TYR A 81 10.45 -8.64 -3.35
CA TYR A 81 9.25 -9.44 -3.19
C TYR A 81 8.97 -9.76 -1.71
N VAL A 82 7.84 -9.29 -1.23
CA VAL A 82 7.30 -9.60 0.11
C VAL A 82 6.15 -10.58 -0.08
N ILE A 83 6.33 -11.81 0.39
CA ILE A 83 5.32 -12.88 0.29
C ILE A 83 4.40 -12.88 1.52
N GLN A 84 3.19 -13.40 1.37
CA GLN A 84 2.14 -13.48 2.39
C GLN A 84 2.62 -14.12 3.71
N GLN A 85 3.36 -15.22 3.63
CA GLN A 85 4.10 -15.77 4.76
C GLN A 85 5.53 -15.29 4.66
N VAL A 86 5.99 -14.44 5.55
CA VAL A 86 7.26 -13.66 5.47
C VAL A 86 8.46 -14.42 4.88
N GLY A 87 8.43 -15.77 4.95
CA GLY A 87 9.41 -16.66 4.30
C GLY A 87 10.86 -16.38 4.69
N LEU A 88 11.11 -15.97 5.93
CA LEU A 88 12.46 -15.83 6.44
C LEU A 88 13.11 -17.21 6.57
N PHE A 89 14.39 -17.31 6.24
CA PHE A 89 15.17 -18.52 6.45
C PHE A 89 15.36 -18.77 7.95
N PRO A 90 14.74 -19.81 8.54
CA PRO A 90 14.64 -19.95 9.99
C PRO A 90 15.98 -20.19 10.70
N HIS A 91 16.95 -20.74 9.96
CA HIS A 91 18.29 -21.07 10.46
C HIS A 91 19.34 -19.99 10.18
N TRP A 92 18.93 -18.86 9.56
CA TRP A 92 19.79 -17.74 9.25
C TRP A 92 19.54 -16.59 10.23
N SER A 93 20.62 -15.86 10.52
CA SER A 93 20.47 -14.62 11.28
C SER A 93 19.60 -13.60 10.53
N ILE A 94 19.12 -12.58 11.22
CA ILE A 94 18.37 -11.48 10.59
C ILE A 94 19.25 -10.74 9.58
N ALA A 95 20.53 -10.52 9.91
CA ALA A 95 21.48 -9.94 8.97
C ALA A 95 21.64 -10.78 7.71
N ASP A 96 21.76 -12.12 7.82
CA ASP A 96 21.88 -13.01 6.66
C ASP A 96 20.59 -13.05 5.84
N ASN A 97 19.43 -13.03 6.48
CA ASN A 97 18.14 -12.93 5.79
C ASN A 97 18.06 -11.66 4.93
N ILE A 98 18.44 -10.50 5.47
CA ILE A 98 18.46 -9.24 4.72
C ILE A 98 19.52 -9.28 3.62
N ALA A 99 20.69 -9.82 3.89
CA ALA A 99 21.82 -9.90 2.98
C ALA A 99 21.64 -10.85 1.80
N THR A 100 20.54 -11.62 1.73
CA THR A 100 20.33 -12.70 0.73
C THR A 100 20.58 -12.23 -0.71
N VAL A 101 19.87 -11.20 -1.17
CA VAL A 101 20.00 -10.73 -2.56
C VAL A 101 21.31 -9.97 -2.79
N PRO A 102 21.79 -9.07 -1.91
CA PRO A 102 23.10 -8.46 -2.00
C PRO A 102 24.26 -9.47 -2.16
N LYS A 103 24.25 -10.57 -1.40
CA LYS A 103 25.23 -11.67 -1.54
C LYS A 103 25.17 -12.31 -2.93
N LEU A 104 23.96 -12.59 -3.44
CA LEU A 104 23.74 -13.14 -4.79
C LEU A 104 24.19 -12.19 -5.91
N LEU A 105 24.22 -10.89 -5.64
CA LEU A 105 24.71 -9.84 -6.54
C LEU A 105 26.21 -9.59 -6.42
N GLY A 106 26.91 -10.31 -5.52
CA GLY A 106 28.36 -10.19 -5.34
C GLY A 106 28.80 -8.89 -4.66
N TRP A 107 27.95 -8.28 -3.82
CA TRP A 107 28.35 -7.10 -3.06
C TRP A 107 29.44 -7.46 -2.05
N SER A 108 30.32 -6.50 -1.75
CA SER A 108 31.34 -6.70 -0.71
C SER A 108 30.71 -6.78 0.69
N ASP A 109 31.35 -7.53 1.59
CA ASP A 109 30.87 -7.73 2.97
C ASP A 109 30.69 -6.40 3.70
N ALA A 110 31.59 -5.44 3.51
CA ALA A 110 31.48 -4.11 4.11
C ALA A 110 30.24 -3.35 3.62
N ARG A 111 29.92 -3.39 2.31
CA ARG A 111 28.71 -2.80 1.74
C ARG A 111 27.45 -3.50 2.24
N ILE A 112 27.46 -4.82 2.34
CA ILE A 112 26.36 -5.62 2.88
C ILE A 112 26.11 -5.26 4.34
N ALA A 113 27.14 -5.20 5.18
CA ALA A 113 27.02 -4.87 6.59
C ALA A 113 26.38 -3.49 6.79
N ALA A 114 26.88 -2.48 6.09
CA ALA A 114 26.33 -1.11 6.13
C ALA A 114 24.86 -1.07 5.68
N ARG A 115 24.51 -1.79 4.60
CA ARG A 115 23.14 -1.85 4.09
C ARG A 115 22.18 -2.57 5.03
N VAL A 116 22.62 -3.61 5.70
CA VAL A 116 21.84 -4.32 6.72
C VAL A 116 21.50 -3.39 7.87
N ASP A 117 22.48 -2.64 8.38
CA ASP A 117 22.28 -1.72 9.50
C ASP A 117 21.36 -0.56 9.11
N GLU A 118 21.53 0.01 7.91
CA GLU A 118 20.64 1.03 7.35
C GLU A 118 19.18 0.54 7.28
N LEU A 119 18.96 -0.68 6.77
CA LEU A 119 17.62 -1.23 6.60
C LEU A 119 16.98 -1.63 7.92
N LEU A 120 17.73 -2.14 8.87
CA LEU A 120 17.25 -2.38 10.22
C LEU A 120 16.77 -1.08 10.88
N ALA A 121 17.59 -0.02 10.80
CA ALA A 121 17.21 1.30 11.31
C ALA A 121 15.95 1.84 10.58
N LEU A 122 15.88 1.70 9.24
CA LEU A 122 14.74 2.13 8.43
C LEU A 122 13.42 1.49 8.89
N VAL A 123 13.45 0.19 9.21
CA VAL A 123 12.26 -0.54 9.69
C VAL A 123 12.05 -0.43 11.21
N GLY A 124 12.75 0.49 11.89
CA GLY A 124 12.60 0.76 13.33
C GLY A 124 13.13 -0.38 14.22
N MET A 125 14.15 -1.08 13.78
CA MET A 125 14.79 -2.17 14.54
C MET A 125 16.27 -1.82 14.78
N GLU A 126 16.67 -1.74 16.06
CA GLU A 126 18.04 -1.39 16.45
C GLU A 126 19.05 -2.42 15.92
N PRO A 127 20.00 -2.02 15.03
CA PRO A 127 20.93 -2.94 14.38
C PRO A 127 21.74 -3.78 15.36
N ALA A 128 22.31 -3.16 16.42
CA ALA A 128 23.11 -3.84 17.42
C ALA A 128 22.35 -4.97 18.14
N THR A 129 21.04 -4.81 18.29
CA THR A 129 20.16 -5.77 18.98
C THR A 129 19.66 -6.88 18.05
N PHE A 130 19.34 -6.54 16.80
CA PHE A 130 18.56 -7.46 15.94
C PHE A 130 19.38 -8.19 14.89
N ARG A 131 20.54 -7.68 14.47
CA ARG A 131 21.30 -8.29 13.36
C ARG A 131 21.69 -9.76 13.59
N SER A 132 22.02 -10.14 14.82
CA SER A 132 22.45 -11.50 15.19
C SER A 132 21.32 -12.42 15.62
N ARG A 133 20.08 -11.89 15.81
CA ARG A 133 18.92 -12.69 16.17
C ARG A 133 18.48 -13.60 15.03
N PHE A 134 17.63 -14.59 15.40
CA PHE A 134 17.01 -15.51 14.47
C PHE A 134 15.50 -15.22 14.34
N PRO A 135 14.84 -15.64 13.24
CA PRO A 135 13.40 -15.42 13.06
C PRO A 135 12.51 -15.93 14.20
N ARG A 136 12.88 -17.01 14.87
CA ARG A 136 12.15 -17.58 16.02
C ARG A 136 12.07 -16.64 17.23
N GLU A 137 12.99 -15.67 17.33
CA GLU A 137 13.09 -14.71 18.43
C GLU A 137 12.28 -13.43 18.17
N LEU A 138 11.61 -13.35 17.02
CA LEU A 138 10.87 -12.19 16.58
C LEU A 138 9.35 -12.40 16.69
N SER A 139 8.62 -11.32 17.02
CA SER A 139 7.17 -11.27 16.89
C SER A 139 6.75 -11.31 15.41
N GLY A 140 5.47 -11.57 15.12
CA GLY A 140 4.93 -11.56 13.75
C GLY A 140 5.18 -10.25 13.03
N GLY A 141 4.91 -9.11 13.67
CA GLY A 141 5.17 -7.79 13.10
C GLY A 141 6.65 -7.50 12.87
N GLN A 142 7.54 -7.95 13.77
CA GLN A 142 8.98 -7.83 13.57
C GLN A 142 9.45 -8.68 12.38
N LYS A 143 8.95 -9.91 12.22
CA LYS A 143 9.23 -10.74 11.04
C LYS A 143 8.82 -10.03 9.76
N GLN A 144 7.65 -9.38 9.76
CA GLN A 144 7.14 -8.64 8.61
C GLN A 144 8.08 -7.49 8.22
N ARG A 145 8.52 -6.68 9.20
CA ARG A 145 9.49 -5.61 8.97
C ARG A 145 10.79 -6.14 8.38
N ILE A 146 11.30 -7.27 8.85
CA ILE A 146 12.49 -7.90 8.26
C ILE A 146 12.23 -8.40 6.85
N GLY A 147 11.04 -8.92 6.55
CA GLY A 147 10.65 -9.29 5.19
C GLY A 147 10.73 -8.11 4.21
N VAL A 148 10.29 -6.95 4.66
CA VAL A 148 10.41 -5.70 3.89
C VAL A 148 11.85 -5.24 3.76
N ALA A 149 12.62 -5.25 4.85
CA ALA A 149 14.05 -4.91 4.80
C ALA A 149 14.80 -5.82 3.81
N ARG A 150 14.51 -7.13 3.80
CA ARG A 150 15.07 -8.09 2.84
C ARG A 150 14.68 -7.75 1.40
N ALA A 151 13.41 -7.42 1.15
CA ALA A 151 12.94 -7.05 -0.18
C ALA A 151 13.60 -5.75 -0.70
N LEU A 152 13.94 -4.82 0.20
CA LEU A 152 14.62 -3.56 -0.10
C LEU A 152 16.15 -3.69 -0.21
N ALA A 153 16.72 -4.83 0.17
CA ALA A 153 18.17 -4.94 0.38
C ALA A 153 19.01 -4.61 -0.85
N ALA A 154 18.57 -5.03 -2.02
CA ALA A 154 19.25 -4.75 -3.30
C ALA A 154 18.85 -3.41 -3.94
N ASP A 155 18.09 -2.58 -3.22
CA ASP A 155 17.55 -1.30 -3.71
C ASP A 155 16.74 -1.42 -5.02
N PRO A 156 15.76 -2.34 -5.11
CA PRO A 156 15.03 -2.59 -6.34
C PRO A 156 14.16 -1.38 -6.73
N PRO A 157 13.98 -1.08 -8.05
CA PRO A 157 13.06 -0.04 -8.50
C PRO A 157 11.59 -0.43 -8.35
N VAL A 158 11.30 -1.73 -8.29
CA VAL A 158 9.95 -2.30 -8.19
C VAL A 158 9.85 -3.22 -7.00
N MET A 159 8.74 -3.12 -6.28
CA MET A 159 8.39 -4.02 -5.17
C MET A 159 7.03 -4.67 -5.40
N LEU A 160 6.94 -5.94 -5.08
CA LEU A 160 5.70 -6.73 -5.10
C LEU A 160 5.39 -7.19 -3.67
N MET A 161 4.16 -6.99 -3.21
CA MET A 161 3.75 -7.30 -1.84
C MET A 161 2.43 -8.08 -1.84
N ASP A 162 2.49 -9.34 -1.44
CA ASP A 162 1.34 -10.25 -1.43
C ASP A 162 0.78 -10.35 -0.01
N GLU A 163 -0.34 -9.68 0.25
CA GLU A 163 -1.04 -9.65 1.54
C GLU A 163 -0.11 -9.47 2.76
N PRO A 164 0.75 -8.45 2.76
CA PRO A 164 1.82 -8.35 3.76
C PRO A 164 1.31 -8.22 5.21
N PHE A 165 0.04 -7.86 5.43
CA PHE A 165 -0.55 -7.72 6.77
C PHE A 165 -1.58 -8.79 7.11
N GLY A 166 -1.81 -9.78 6.24
CA GLY A 166 -2.87 -10.77 6.38
C GLY A 166 -2.80 -11.65 7.63
N ALA A 167 -1.61 -11.88 8.18
CA ALA A 167 -1.38 -12.73 9.36
C ALA A 167 -1.20 -11.96 10.68
N ILE A 168 -1.55 -10.65 10.71
CA ILE A 168 -1.32 -9.76 11.86
C ILE A 168 -2.67 -9.42 12.51
N ASP A 169 -2.69 -9.36 13.84
CA ASP A 169 -3.89 -8.93 14.58
C ASP A 169 -4.29 -7.48 14.24
N PRO A 170 -5.59 -7.13 14.34
CA PRO A 170 -6.09 -5.84 13.84
C PRO A 170 -5.43 -4.60 14.46
N ILE A 171 -5.12 -4.64 15.77
CA ILE A 171 -4.54 -3.47 16.47
C ILE A 171 -3.09 -3.24 16.02
N THR A 172 -2.31 -4.32 15.98
CA THR A 172 -0.92 -4.28 15.51
C THR A 172 -0.85 -3.94 14.02
N ARG A 173 -1.83 -4.40 13.22
CA ARG A 173 -1.93 -4.16 11.78
C ARG A 173 -2.02 -2.68 11.47
N ALA A 174 -2.96 -1.93 12.07
CA ALA A 174 -3.14 -0.49 11.83
C ALA A 174 -1.83 0.29 12.09
N ARG A 175 -1.18 0.03 13.21
CA ARG A 175 0.10 0.67 13.55
C ARG A 175 1.21 0.32 12.55
N LEU A 176 1.30 -0.94 12.12
CA LEU A 176 2.29 -1.37 11.13
C LEU A 176 2.04 -0.75 9.75
N GLN A 177 0.78 -0.59 9.35
CA GLN A 177 0.41 0.07 8.11
C GLN A 177 0.88 1.53 8.10
N ASP A 178 0.67 2.29 9.17
CA ASP A 178 1.13 3.67 9.28
C ASP A 178 2.66 3.79 9.23
N GLU A 179 3.36 2.90 9.94
CA GLU A 179 4.83 2.85 9.91
C GLU A 179 5.34 2.49 8.51
N PHE A 180 4.67 1.55 7.86
CA PHE A 180 5.00 1.07 6.53
C PHE A 180 4.79 2.14 5.47
N LEU A 181 3.66 2.86 5.51
CA LEU A 181 3.38 3.99 4.62
C LEU A 181 4.45 5.07 4.71
N ARG A 182 4.92 5.38 5.92
CA ARG A 182 6.01 6.35 6.11
C ARG A 182 7.31 5.89 5.43
N ILE A 183 7.63 4.60 5.52
CA ILE A 183 8.78 4.00 4.85
C ILE A 183 8.61 4.09 3.32
N LEU A 184 7.48 3.63 2.80
CA LEU A 184 7.23 3.56 1.35
C LEU A 184 7.23 4.94 0.68
N ARG A 185 6.59 5.93 1.29
CA ARG A 185 6.56 7.32 0.78
C ARG A 185 7.95 7.94 0.67
N GLY A 186 8.87 7.56 1.56
CA GLY A 186 10.27 8.01 1.52
C GLY A 186 11.10 7.39 0.40
N LEU A 187 10.69 6.23 -0.11
CA LEU A 187 11.53 5.42 -1.01
C LEU A 187 11.32 5.69 -2.50
N LYS A 188 10.22 6.34 -2.90
CA LYS A 188 9.85 6.62 -4.31
C LYS A 188 9.95 5.37 -5.22
N LYS A 189 9.53 4.20 -4.71
CA LYS A 189 9.54 2.93 -5.45
C LYS A 189 8.19 2.67 -6.11
N THR A 190 8.18 1.98 -7.25
CA THR A 190 6.95 1.48 -7.86
C THR A 190 6.53 0.21 -7.11
N ILE A 191 5.32 0.20 -6.57
CA ILE A 191 4.87 -0.89 -5.69
C ILE A 191 3.57 -1.48 -6.23
N VAL A 192 3.54 -2.80 -6.35
CA VAL A 192 2.29 -3.56 -6.54
C VAL A 192 1.96 -4.22 -5.20
N PHE A 193 0.84 -3.84 -4.66
CA PHE A 193 0.37 -4.29 -3.35
C PHE A 193 -0.92 -5.10 -3.53
N VAL A 194 -0.95 -6.33 -3.06
CA VAL A 194 -2.16 -7.18 -3.08
C VAL A 194 -2.76 -7.22 -1.69
N THR A 195 -4.06 -6.98 -1.60
CA THR A 195 -4.84 -7.17 -0.39
C THR A 195 -6.27 -7.60 -0.72
N HIS A 196 -6.99 -8.08 0.27
CA HIS A 196 -8.44 -8.30 0.22
C HIS A 196 -9.21 -7.27 1.07
N ASP A 197 -8.50 -6.36 1.75
CA ASP A 197 -9.06 -5.35 2.64
C ASP A 197 -9.14 -4.00 1.92
N ILE A 198 -10.37 -3.48 1.75
CA ILE A 198 -10.61 -2.21 1.04
C ILE A 198 -10.04 -1.02 1.83
N ASP A 199 -10.03 -1.07 3.15
CA ASP A 199 -9.50 0.02 3.98
C ASP A 199 -7.97 0.09 3.86
N GLU A 200 -7.29 -1.07 3.73
CA GLU A 200 -5.88 -1.11 3.34
C GLU A 200 -5.65 -0.48 1.97
N ALA A 201 -6.47 -0.86 0.98
CA ALA A 201 -6.31 -0.34 -0.37
C ALA A 201 -6.48 1.18 -0.44
N ILE A 202 -7.47 1.72 0.28
CA ILE A 202 -7.74 3.16 0.38
C ILE A 202 -6.57 3.91 1.05
N THR A 203 -6.01 3.32 2.11
CA THR A 203 -4.96 3.95 2.91
C THR A 203 -3.58 3.88 2.23
N MET A 204 -3.29 2.75 1.58
CA MET A 204 -1.97 2.44 1.05
C MET A 204 -1.76 2.88 -0.41
N GLY A 205 -2.83 2.90 -1.22
CA GLY A 205 -2.73 3.03 -2.67
C GLY A 205 -2.79 4.47 -3.17
N ASP A 206 -1.90 4.82 -4.11
CA ASP A 206 -2.09 5.97 -4.98
C ASP A 206 -3.16 5.65 -6.03
N ARG A 207 -3.18 4.39 -6.48
CA ARG A 207 -4.21 3.83 -7.38
C ARG A 207 -4.65 2.46 -6.90
N ILE A 208 -5.92 2.15 -7.16
CA ILE A 208 -6.53 0.85 -6.86
C ILE A 208 -7.03 0.23 -8.17
N ALA A 209 -6.64 -1.01 -8.41
CA ALA A 209 -7.17 -1.85 -9.47
C ALA A 209 -8.10 -2.90 -8.86
N ILE A 210 -9.39 -2.77 -9.11
CA ILE A 210 -10.42 -3.71 -8.65
C ILE A 210 -10.59 -4.78 -9.71
N LEU A 211 -10.32 -6.02 -9.33
CA LEU A 211 -10.41 -7.21 -10.18
C LEU A 211 -11.63 -8.06 -9.81
N ARG A 212 -12.28 -8.63 -10.81
CA ARG A 212 -13.34 -9.64 -10.67
C ARG A 212 -13.21 -10.66 -11.79
N ASP A 213 -13.25 -11.93 -11.47
CA ASP A 213 -13.24 -13.04 -12.42
C ASP A 213 -12.11 -12.97 -13.46
N GLY A 214 -10.91 -12.58 -13.03
CA GLY A 214 -9.72 -12.43 -13.86
C GLY A 214 -9.60 -11.10 -14.60
N ALA A 215 -10.66 -10.29 -14.64
CA ALA A 215 -10.72 -9.04 -15.41
C ALA A 215 -10.63 -7.79 -14.52
N LEU A 216 -10.14 -6.68 -15.10
CA LEU A 216 -10.14 -5.36 -14.48
C LEU A 216 -11.52 -4.73 -14.58
N VAL A 217 -12.13 -4.41 -13.43
CA VAL A 217 -13.43 -3.72 -13.36
C VAL A 217 -13.26 -2.20 -13.28
N GLN A 218 -12.36 -1.74 -12.39
CA GLN A 218 -12.06 -0.31 -12.26
C GLN A 218 -10.60 -0.11 -11.87
N TYR A 219 -9.98 0.94 -12.44
CA TYR A 219 -8.65 1.41 -12.08
C TYR A 219 -8.66 2.93 -11.93
N ALA A 220 -8.51 3.41 -10.70
CA ALA A 220 -8.56 4.82 -10.39
C ALA A 220 -7.89 5.13 -9.04
N THR A 221 -7.83 6.42 -8.67
CA THR A 221 -7.44 6.83 -7.33
C THR A 221 -8.49 6.38 -6.29
N PRO A 222 -8.11 6.18 -5.01
CA PRO A 222 -9.06 5.84 -3.95
C PRO A 222 -10.25 6.80 -3.88
N MET A 223 -9.98 8.10 -3.99
CA MET A 223 -11.03 9.13 -3.99
C MET A 223 -12.04 8.92 -5.12
N THR A 224 -11.56 8.64 -6.34
CA THR A 224 -12.43 8.41 -7.51
C THR A 224 -13.28 7.15 -7.34
N ILE A 225 -12.69 6.05 -6.84
CA ILE A 225 -13.43 4.80 -6.60
C ILE A 225 -14.55 4.99 -5.59
N LEU A 226 -14.27 5.70 -4.49
CA LEU A 226 -15.27 5.98 -3.46
C LEU A 226 -16.36 6.96 -3.92
N ALA A 227 -16.01 7.92 -4.79
CA ALA A 227 -16.95 8.90 -5.30
C ALA A 227 -17.82 8.35 -6.45
N ARG A 228 -17.21 7.59 -7.36
CA ARG A 228 -17.79 7.12 -8.64
C ARG A 228 -17.47 5.65 -8.89
N PRO A 229 -18.10 4.72 -8.16
CA PRO A 229 -17.97 3.30 -8.46
C PRO A 229 -18.40 3.02 -9.90
N ALA A 230 -17.64 2.19 -10.62
CA ALA A 230 -17.90 1.91 -12.04
C ALA A 230 -19.17 1.09 -12.28
N ASP A 231 -19.53 0.23 -11.34
CA ASP A 231 -20.70 -0.62 -11.41
C ASP A 231 -21.23 -0.98 -10.01
N PRO A 232 -22.41 -1.65 -9.89
CA PRO A 232 -22.98 -2.06 -8.61
C PRO A 232 -22.09 -3.04 -7.82
N PHE A 233 -21.24 -3.82 -8.50
CA PHE A 233 -20.28 -4.68 -7.81
C PHE A 233 -19.26 -3.84 -7.05
N VAL A 234 -18.66 -2.86 -7.71
CA VAL A 234 -17.69 -1.96 -7.06
C VAL A 234 -18.34 -1.20 -5.92
N GLU A 235 -19.58 -0.69 -6.12
CA GLU A 235 -20.33 0.01 -5.08
C GLU A 235 -20.54 -0.87 -3.84
N SER A 236 -20.96 -2.11 -4.03
CA SER A 236 -21.12 -3.09 -2.95
C SER A 236 -19.78 -3.46 -2.30
N PHE A 237 -18.73 -3.58 -3.11
CA PHE A 237 -17.39 -3.99 -2.67
C PHE A 237 -16.72 -2.94 -1.78
N VAL A 238 -16.88 -1.64 -2.08
CA VAL A 238 -16.32 -0.56 -1.26
C VAL A 238 -17.13 -0.30 0.02
N GLY A 239 -18.38 -0.77 0.06
CA GLY A 239 -19.25 -0.73 1.23
C GLY A 239 -20.14 0.50 1.34
N ALA A 240 -21.17 0.38 2.18
CA ALA A 240 -22.16 1.44 2.40
C ALA A 240 -21.57 2.68 3.11
N ASP A 241 -20.45 2.52 3.78
CA ASP A 241 -19.73 3.55 4.53
C ASP A 241 -18.73 4.36 3.69
N ARG A 242 -18.80 4.23 2.35
CA ARG A 242 -17.87 4.90 1.40
C ARG A 242 -17.74 6.41 1.63
N ALA A 243 -18.82 7.08 2.07
CA ALA A 243 -18.80 8.50 2.39
C ALA A 243 -17.87 8.81 3.59
N LEU A 244 -17.88 7.96 4.61
CA LEU A 244 -16.99 8.07 5.77
C LEU A 244 -15.53 7.70 5.38
N LYS A 245 -15.34 6.71 4.52
CA LYS A 245 -14.01 6.35 3.98
C LYS A 245 -13.40 7.48 3.17
N ARG A 246 -14.20 8.26 2.42
CA ARG A 246 -13.72 9.48 1.74
C ARG A 246 -13.12 10.50 2.70
N LEU A 247 -13.74 10.68 3.87
CA LEU A 247 -13.26 11.61 4.87
C LEU A 247 -11.87 11.26 5.43
N THR A 248 -11.45 10.00 5.35
CA THR A 248 -10.08 9.58 5.72
C THR A 248 -9.01 10.13 4.77
N LEU A 249 -9.38 10.37 3.51
CA LEU A 249 -8.49 10.86 2.47
C LEU A 249 -8.36 12.39 2.44
N ILE A 250 -9.20 13.11 3.18
CA ILE A 250 -9.27 14.57 3.18
C ILE A 250 -8.72 15.08 4.51
N ARG A 251 -7.72 15.95 4.45
CA ARG A 251 -7.13 16.56 5.64
C ARG A 251 -8.00 17.69 6.17
N ALA A 252 -7.93 17.96 7.47
CA ALA A 252 -8.67 19.03 8.10
C ALA A 252 -8.33 20.42 7.52
N ASP A 253 -7.06 20.63 7.11
CA ASP A 253 -6.64 21.88 6.48
C ASP A 253 -7.23 22.11 5.07
N ALA A 254 -7.73 21.08 4.41
CA ALA A 254 -8.42 21.21 3.12
C ALA A 254 -9.88 21.73 3.26
N ALA A 255 -10.43 21.73 4.47
CA ALA A 255 -11.82 22.14 4.77
C ALA A 255 -11.88 23.33 5.73
N LEU A 256 -10.87 24.19 5.70
CA LEU A 256 -10.79 25.38 6.57
C LEU A 256 -11.91 26.38 6.27
N GLU A 257 -12.56 26.80 7.34
CA GLU A 257 -13.45 27.95 7.37
C GLU A 257 -12.79 29.10 8.15
N PRO A 258 -13.15 30.38 7.87
CA PRO A 258 -12.60 31.52 8.58
C PRO A 258 -12.85 31.43 10.10
N LEU A 259 -11.94 32.01 10.88
CA LEU A 259 -12.08 32.15 12.33
C LEU A 259 -13.31 32.97 12.67
N GLY A 260 -14.17 32.42 13.50
CA GLY A 260 -15.28 33.14 14.09
C GLY A 260 -14.82 34.04 15.25
N PRO A 261 -15.78 34.84 15.85
CA PRO A 261 -15.46 35.75 16.94
C PRO A 261 -15.01 35.06 18.24
N ALA A 262 -15.29 33.77 18.39
CA ALA A 262 -14.89 32.97 19.54
C ALA A 262 -14.08 31.76 19.09
N ALA A 263 -12.95 31.51 19.74
CA ALA A 263 -12.17 30.30 19.50
C ALA A 263 -12.91 29.08 20.07
N PRO A 264 -13.04 27.97 19.30
CA PRO A 264 -13.61 26.71 19.81
C PRO A 264 -12.79 26.16 20.99
N ALA A 265 -13.50 25.51 21.94
CA ALA A 265 -12.87 24.87 23.09
C ALA A 265 -12.02 23.66 22.73
N HIS A 266 -12.24 23.07 21.56
CA HIS A 266 -11.58 21.84 21.10
C HIS A 266 -10.87 22.07 19.77
N ALA A 267 -9.76 21.35 19.58
CA ALA A 267 -8.92 21.47 18.39
C ALA A 267 -8.64 20.11 17.76
N ILE A 268 -8.25 20.18 16.48
CA ILE A 268 -7.74 19.08 15.69
C ILE A 268 -6.49 19.54 14.92
N ALA A 269 -5.52 18.64 14.73
CA ALA A 269 -4.34 18.97 13.94
C ALA A 269 -4.69 19.16 12.45
N ALA A 270 -4.08 20.12 11.78
CA ALA A 270 -4.26 20.42 10.35
C ALA A 270 -4.06 19.19 9.44
N GLN A 271 -3.16 18.30 9.85
CA GLN A 271 -2.84 17.08 9.11
C GLN A 271 -3.77 15.90 9.41
N ALA A 272 -4.61 15.99 10.45
CA ALA A 272 -5.60 14.96 10.76
C ALA A 272 -6.65 14.86 9.65
N SER A 273 -7.29 13.71 9.52
CA SER A 273 -8.36 13.53 8.52
C SER A 273 -9.68 14.19 8.97
N LEU A 274 -10.58 14.48 8.01
CA LEU A 274 -11.94 14.91 8.33
C LEU A 274 -12.72 13.83 9.09
N ARG A 275 -12.35 12.55 8.94
CA ARG A 275 -12.92 11.47 9.74
C ARG A 275 -12.52 11.59 11.22
N ASP A 276 -11.26 11.91 11.50
CA ASP A 276 -10.78 12.14 12.87
C ASP A 276 -11.43 13.38 13.46
N ALA A 277 -11.60 14.44 12.66
CA ALA A 277 -12.30 15.63 13.06
C ALA A 277 -13.76 15.31 13.44
N LEU A 278 -14.46 14.53 12.62
CA LEU A 278 -15.83 14.09 12.89
C LEU A 278 -15.92 13.25 14.18
N ALA A 279 -14.99 12.30 14.37
CA ALA A 279 -14.91 11.49 15.59
C ALA A 279 -14.71 12.39 16.83
N ARG A 280 -13.79 13.37 16.74
CA ARG A 280 -13.52 14.33 17.82
C ARG A 280 -14.73 15.19 18.16
N MET A 281 -15.49 15.61 17.13
CA MET A 281 -16.76 16.35 17.33
C MET A 281 -17.78 15.51 18.14
N PHE A 282 -17.92 14.23 17.83
CA PHE A 282 -18.82 13.34 18.57
C PHE A 282 -18.35 13.10 20.01
N GLU A 283 -17.06 12.88 20.24
CA GLU A 283 -16.48 12.70 21.57
C GLU A 283 -16.68 13.91 22.47
N THR A 284 -16.61 15.12 21.91
CA THR A 284 -16.65 16.38 22.65
C THR A 284 -18.01 17.06 22.62
N ALA A 285 -19.00 16.47 21.92
CA ALA A 285 -20.29 17.07 21.63
C ALA A 285 -20.18 18.50 21.03
N ALA A 286 -19.17 18.74 20.21
CA ALA A 286 -18.89 20.02 19.57
C ALA A 286 -19.19 19.94 18.07
N ASP A 287 -19.79 20.96 17.51
CA ASP A 287 -20.08 21.09 16.08
C ASP A 287 -18.95 21.81 15.32
N VAL A 288 -17.97 22.36 16.05
CA VAL A 288 -16.86 23.15 15.49
C VAL A 288 -15.58 22.82 16.24
N LEU A 289 -14.49 22.63 15.49
CA LEU A 289 -13.14 22.46 16.02
C LEU A 289 -12.22 23.53 15.44
N ALA A 290 -11.27 24.01 16.26
CA ALA A 290 -10.13 24.77 15.76
C ALA A 290 -9.16 23.86 15.04
N VAL A 291 -8.66 24.26 13.87
CA VAL A 291 -7.60 23.53 13.16
C VAL A 291 -6.25 24.16 13.52
N THR A 292 -5.34 23.35 14.08
CA THR A 292 -4.05 23.83 14.56
C THR A 292 -2.90 23.32 13.68
N GLY A 293 -1.99 24.22 13.32
CA GLY A 293 -0.75 23.89 12.64
C GLY A 293 0.27 23.21 13.55
N SER A 294 1.42 22.86 12.97
CA SER A 294 2.51 22.17 13.69
C SER A 294 3.09 22.96 14.87
N ASN A 295 2.98 24.29 14.85
CA ASN A 295 3.46 25.19 15.91
C ASN A 295 2.38 25.52 16.94
N GLY A 296 1.20 24.89 16.85
CA GLY A 296 0.06 25.15 17.74
C GLY A 296 -0.75 26.41 17.39
N GLU A 297 -0.41 27.14 16.31
CA GLU A 297 -1.22 28.26 15.83
C GLU A 297 -2.56 27.77 15.27
N VAL A 298 -3.63 28.52 15.51
CA VAL A 298 -4.94 28.26 14.94
C VAL A 298 -4.99 28.82 13.51
N GLN A 299 -5.17 27.93 12.53
CA GLN A 299 -5.20 28.26 11.09
C GLN A 299 -6.61 28.56 10.58
N GLY A 300 -7.64 28.06 11.24
CA GLY A 300 -9.03 28.21 10.87
C GLY A 300 -9.92 27.28 11.67
N LEU A 301 -11.13 27.07 11.17
CA LEU A 301 -12.11 26.20 11.77
C LEU A 301 -12.48 25.07 10.82
N VAL A 302 -12.91 23.95 11.37
CA VAL A 302 -13.67 22.93 10.65
C VAL A 302 -15.01 22.73 11.33
N THR A 303 -16.10 22.75 10.55
CA THR A 303 -17.45 22.62 11.06
C THR A 303 -18.08 21.29 10.65
N LEU A 304 -19.06 20.81 11.43
CA LEU A 304 -19.85 19.63 11.06
C LEU A 304 -20.60 19.85 9.72
N ALA A 305 -21.06 21.06 9.46
CA ALA A 305 -21.67 21.41 8.17
C ALA A 305 -20.69 21.38 7.03
N GLY A 306 -19.47 21.90 7.22
CA GLY A 306 -18.37 21.80 6.27
C GLY A 306 -18.00 20.34 5.95
N ILE A 307 -17.86 19.47 6.97
CA ILE A 307 -17.58 18.04 6.77
C ILE A 307 -18.69 17.38 5.95
N ARG A 308 -19.98 17.68 6.23
CA ARG A 308 -21.12 17.14 5.47
C ARG A 308 -21.06 17.48 3.97
N ALA A 309 -20.49 18.61 3.59
CA ALA A 309 -20.34 18.98 2.20
C ALA A 309 -19.42 18.01 1.45
N TYR A 310 -18.41 17.44 2.12
CA TYR A 310 -17.51 16.43 1.55
C TYR A 310 -18.08 15.00 1.51
N THR A 311 -19.16 14.71 2.25
CA THR A 311 -19.85 13.40 2.19
C THR A 311 -20.84 13.31 1.03
N ARG A 312 -21.35 14.45 0.54
CA ARG A 312 -22.27 14.48 -0.60
C ARG A 312 -21.47 14.28 -1.88
N SER A 313 -21.87 13.31 -2.67
CA SER A 313 -21.25 13.01 -3.98
C SER A 313 -21.81 13.98 -5.04
N ASP A 314 -21.46 15.27 -4.95
CA ASP A 314 -21.68 16.19 -6.06
C ASP A 314 -20.37 16.85 -6.48
N ASP A 315 -19.99 16.59 -7.61
CA ASP A 315 -19.21 16.98 -8.75
C ASP A 315 -18.69 18.42 -8.84
N ALA A 316 -18.68 19.23 -7.86
CA ALA A 316 -18.50 20.66 -8.05
C ALA A 316 -17.27 21.26 -7.36
N ARG A 317 -16.19 20.51 -7.11
CA ARG A 317 -14.89 21.13 -6.73
C ARG A 317 -13.70 20.31 -7.23
N ASN A 318 -13.57 20.24 -8.55
CA ASN A 318 -12.27 20.08 -9.15
C ASN A 318 -11.66 21.47 -9.31
N HIS A 319 -10.66 21.78 -8.53
CA HIS A 319 -9.63 22.73 -8.88
C HIS A 319 -8.30 22.26 -8.32
#